data_77086540d637bd6875f6e1a990477c97
#
_entry.id   77086540d637bd6875f6e1a990477c97
#
_cell.length_a   1.000
_cell.length_b   1.000
_cell.length_c   1.000
_cell.angle_alpha   90.00
_cell.angle_beta   90.00
_cell.angle_gamma   90.00
#
_symmetry.space_group_name_H-M   'P 1'
#
loop_
_entity.id
_entity.type
_entity.pdbx_description
1 polymer ?
#
loop_
_entity_poly.entity_id
_entity_poly.type
_entity_poly.pdbx_seq_one_letter_code
_entity_poly.pdbx_strand_id
1 'polypeptide(L)'
;LEKGKLIQFKPRHLGTIIYFQTERGCPQACSYCTNNILRDLYRGKSDLLRTHSVDYVIEELKRLHEKFPHIDAFDLRDETFTIRDIAWIREFSEKYIKSGIGVRLKCLAEPASMSGEKISREKIKLLVDAGLTDIIVGIQSGSDRVNREIYNRFITKDQLLKTAKTLNEFKGKLTVMYDIITCNPYENAEDILETIKLVLEVPPPFYLSVNNLIYFEGTPLYRRALADGIIKQESDTAEMLNYWDRWQHIKLKKKNPYLNLLLNLMRGPATKNRL
;
A
#
# COMPACT_ATOMS: atom_id res chain seq x y z
N LEU A 1 16.90 -19.60 13.00
CA LEU A 1 18.11 -20.34 13.42
C LEU A 1 19.14 -19.33 13.95
N GLU A 2 19.52 -19.46 15.18
CA GLU A 2 20.61 -18.67 15.74
C GLU A 2 21.82 -19.56 15.93
N LYS A 3 22.93 -19.20 15.30
CA LYS A 3 24.18 -20.00 15.30
C LYS A 3 23.96 -21.48 14.96
N GLY A 4 23.09 -21.76 13.98
CA GLY A 4 22.76 -23.12 13.52
C GLY A 4 21.84 -23.95 14.42
N LYS A 5 21.33 -23.38 15.51
CA LYS A 5 20.40 -24.06 16.43
C LYS A 5 18.99 -23.52 16.27
N LEU A 6 18.00 -24.42 16.34
CA LEU A 6 16.60 -24.04 16.44
C LEU A 6 16.38 -23.35 17.80
N ILE A 7 15.90 -22.12 17.77
CA ILE A 7 15.45 -21.40 18.95
C ILE A 7 13.94 -21.24 18.92
N GLN A 8 13.32 -21.40 20.09
CA GLN A 8 11.92 -21.07 20.23
C GLN A 8 11.75 -19.56 20.28
N PHE A 9 10.97 -19.00 19.39
CA PHE A 9 10.59 -17.59 19.44
C PHE A 9 9.79 -17.32 20.72
N LYS A 10 10.28 -16.41 21.55
CA LYS A 10 9.54 -15.91 22.71
C LYS A 10 8.74 -14.66 22.31
N PRO A 11 7.61 -14.36 22.97
CA PRO A 11 6.81 -13.15 22.68
C PRO A 11 7.67 -11.87 22.62
N ARG A 12 8.64 -11.72 23.52
CA ARG A 12 9.57 -10.56 23.55
C ARG A 12 10.43 -10.38 22.29
N HIS A 13 10.54 -11.38 21.43
CA HIS A 13 11.29 -11.34 20.17
C HIS A 13 10.44 -10.83 19.01
N LEU A 14 9.12 -10.74 19.20
CA LEU A 14 8.20 -10.15 18.24
C LEU A 14 8.15 -8.64 18.45
N GLY A 15 8.08 -7.89 17.37
CA GLY A 15 7.74 -6.47 17.43
C GLY A 15 6.34 -6.25 17.99
N THR A 16 5.98 -5.00 18.20
CA THR A 16 4.66 -4.63 18.73
C THR A 16 3.56 -4.64 17.67
N ILE A 17 3.88 -4.99 16.43
CA ILE A 17 2.93 -5.06 15.30
C ILE A 17 2.89 -6.47 14.75
N ILE A 18 1.69 -7.03 14.65
CA ILE A 18 1.46 -8.32 13.98
C ILE A 18 0.84 -8.04 12.60
N TYR A 19 1.48 -8.58 11.56
CA TYR A 19 0.96 -8.58 10.20
C TYR A 19 -0.02 -9.75 10.03
N PHE A 20 -1.23 -9.43 9.58
CA PHE A 20 -2.28 -10.42 9.36
C PHE A 20 -2.93 -10.22 8.00
N GLN A 21 -3.18 -11.29 7.27
CA GLN A 21 -3.89 -11.25 5.99
C GLN A 21 -5.30 -11.82 6.18
N THR A 22 -6.32 -11.00 5.90
CA THR A 22 -7.72 -11.41 5.91
C THR A 22 -8.19 -11.89 4.54
N GLU A 23 -7.37 -11.62 3.49
CA GLU A 23 -7.61 -12.00 2.11
C GLU A 23 -6.29 -12.24 1.38
N ARG A 24 -6.33 -13.06 0.34
CA ARG A 24 -5.23 -13.24 -0.61
C ARG A 24 -5.70 -12.93 -2.02
N GLY A 25 -4.83 -12.23 -2.76
CA GLY A 25 -5.07 -11.81 -4.12
C GLY A 25 -5.46 -10.35 -4.24
N CYS A 26 -5.37 -9.82 -5.46
CA CYS A 26 -5.72 -8.46 -5.79
C CYS A 26 -6.41 -8.42 -7.16
N PRO A 27 -7.55 -7.74 -7.31
CA PRO A 27 -8.24 -7.64 -8.60
C PRO A 27 -7.54 -6.69 -9.55
N GLN A 28 -6.66 -5.83 -9.03
CA GLN A 28 -5.92 -4.86 -9.83
C GLN A 28 -4.82 -5.53 -10.67
N ALA A 29 -4.57 -4.99 -11.86
CA ALA A 29 -3.57 -5.51 -12.80
C ALA A 29 -2.37 -4.57 -12.96
N CYS A 30 -1.94 -3.92 -11.86
CA CYS A 30 -0.84 -2.94 -11.91
C CYS A 30 0.42 -3.56 -12.50
N SER A 31 0.95 -2.96 -13.57
CA SER A 31 2.02 -3.53 -14.40
C SER A 31 3.34 -3.77 -13.68
N TYR A 32 3.60 -3.03 -12.60
CA TYR A 32 4.81 -3.14 -11.77
C TYR A 32 4.68 -4.16 -10.63
N CYS A 33 3.46 -4.67 -10.36
CA CYS A 33 3.17 -5.43 -9.15
C CYS A 33 3.33 -6.93 -9.36
N THR A 34 3.94 -7.61 -8.38
CA THR A 34 4.11 -9.07 -8.37
C THR A 34 2.79 -9.84 -8.35
N ASN A 35 1.67 -9.20 -7.97
CA ASN A 35 0.34 -9.82 -8.04
C ASN A 35 -0.06 -10.23 -9.46
N ASN A 36 0.51 -9.62 -10.51
CA ASN A 36 0.32 -10.08 -11.88
C ASN A 36 0.89 -11.49 -12.08
N ILE A 37 2.06 -11.77 -11.50
CA ILE A 37 2.71 -13.08 -11.60
C ILE A 37 1.86 -14.12 -10.86
N LEU A 38 1.40 -13.79 -9.66
CA LEU A 38 0.52 -14.67 -8.87
C LEU A 38 -0.80 -14.92 -9.58
N ARG A 39 -1.40 -13.90 -10.18
CA ARG A 39 -2.62 -14.02 -10.99
C ARG A 39 -2.43 -15.00 -12.14
N ASP A 40 -1.32 -14.90 -12.90
CA ASP A 40 -1.04 -15.77 -14.01
C ASP A 40 -0.78 -17.22 -13.54
N LEU A 41 -0.04 -17.38 -12.43
CA LEU A 41 0.26 -18.67 -11.83
C LEU A 41 -1.00 -19.43 -11.35
N TYR A 42 -1.98 -18.69 -10.81
CA TYR A 42 -3.22 -19.25 -10.26
C TYR A 42 -4.40 -19.21 -11.24
N ARG A 43 -4.22 -18.69 -12.45
CA ARG A 43 -5.26 -18.63 -13.48
C ARG A 43 -5.85 -20.01 -13.75
N GLY A 44 -7.18 -20.13 -13.59
CA GLY A 44 -7.92 -21.39 -13.76
C GLY A 44 -7.69 -22.44 -12.65
N LYS A 45 -6.93 -22.12 -11.60
CA LYS A 45 -6.66 -23.03 -10.47
C LYS A 45 -7.37 -22.63 -9.19
N SER A 46 -7.66 -21.35 -9.02
CA SER A 46 -8.38 -20.81 -7.86
C SER A 46 -9.01 -19.47 -8.18
N ASP A 47 -9.94 -19.03 -7.33
CA ASP A 47 -10.48 -17.68 -7.39
C ASP A 47 -9.35 -16.65 -7.20
N LEU A 48 -9.54 -15.50 -7.88
CA LEU A 48 -8.58 -14.38 -7.81
C LEU A 48 -8.49 -13.81 -6.40
N LEU A 49 -9.63 -13.69 -5.73
CA LEU A 49 -9.74 -13.23 -4.34
C LEU A 49 -10.17 -14.39 -3.46
N ARG A 50 -9.44 -14.64 -2.41
CA ARG A 50 -9.71 -15.69 -1.42
C ARG A 50 -9.84 -15.05 -0.06
N THR A 51 -11.07 -14.72 0.29
CA THR A 51 -11.43 -13.98 1.50
C THR A 51 -11.78 -14.94 2.62
N HIS A 52 -11.23 -14.73 3.80
CA HIS A 52 -11.67 -15.41 5.02
C HIS A 52 -13.02 -14.86 5.50
N SER A 53 -13.82 -15.70 6.16
CA SER A 53 -15.02 -15.23 6.86
C SER A 53 -14.64 -14.29 8.00
N VAL A 54 -15.54 -13.38 8.32
CA VAL A 54 -15.34 -12.45 9.45
C VAL A 54 -15.11 -13.21 10.76
N ASP A 55 -15.89 -14.28 11.00
CA ASP A 55 -15.75 -15.09 12.22
C ASP A 55 -14.34 -15.69 12.35
N TYR A 56 -13.82 -16.27 11.27
CA TYR A 56 -12.45 -16.79 11.27
C TYR A 56 -11.42 -15.71 11.58
N VAL A 57 -11.56 -14.54 10.96
CA VAL A 57 -10.63 -13.41 11.18
C VAL A 57 -10.67 -12.98 12.65
N ILE A 58 -11.85 -12.79 13.22
CA ILE A 58 -12.00 -12.35 14.61
C ILE A 58 -11.45 -13.38 15.60
N GLU A 59 -11.70 -14.66 15.36
CA GLU A 59 -11.18 -15.74 16.20
C GLU A 59 -9.65 -15.78 16.19
N GLU A 60 -9.04 -15.68 14.99
CA GLU A 60 -7.57 -15.65 14.86
C GLU A 60 -6.96 -14.41 15.52
N LEU A 61 -7.56 -13.23 15.37
CA LEU A 61 -7.07 -12.02 16.02
C LEU A 61 -7.17 -12.12 17.54
N LYS A 62 -8.24 -12.72 18.10
CA LYS A 62 -8.35 -13.02 19.53
C LYS A 62 -7.22 -13.94 20.00
N ARG A 63 -7.04 -15.06 19.31
CA ARG A 63 -5.98 -16.04 19.61
C ARG A 63 -4.59 -15.42 19.59
N LEU A 64 -4.32 -14.54 18.60
CA LEU A 64 -3.07 -13.82 18.51
C LEU A 64 -2.89 -12.83 19.65
N HIS A 65 -3.95 -12.10 20.04
CA HIS A 65 -3.89 -11.15 21.15
C HIS A 65 -3.67 -11.86 22.49
N GLU A 66 -4.36 -12.98 22.74
CA GLU A 66 -4.15 -13.80 23.95
C GLU A 66 -2.72 -14.34 24.04
N LYS A 67 -2.18 -14.79 22.88
CA LYS A 67 -0.80 -15.32 22.82
C LYS A 67 0.27 -14.24 22.93
N PHE A 68 -0.02 -13.03 22.44
CA PHE A 68 0.91 -11.91 22.37
C PHE A 68 0.27 -10.62 22.94
N PRO A 69 0.02 -10.56 24.25
CA PRO A 69 -0.70 -9.45 24.88
C PRO A 69 0.03 -8.10 24.84
N HIS A 70 1.30 -8.09 24.43
CA HIS A 70 2.14 -6.90 24.32
C HIS A 70 2.03 -6.18 22.96
N ILE A 71 1.20 -6.67 22.04
CA ILE A 71 1.05 -6.06 20.73
C ILE A 71 0.27 -4.75 20.80
N ASP A 72 0.71 -3.77 20.01
CA ASP A 72 0.08 -2.45 19.91
C ASP A 72 -0.86 -2.34 18.70
N ALA A 73 -0.61 -3.12 17.64
CA ALA A 73 -1.38 -3.04 16.42
C ALA A 73 -1.42 -4.36 15.65
N PHE A 74 -2.57 -4.63 15.04
CA PHE A 74 -2.70 -5.53 13.90
C PHE A 74 -2.60 -4.73 12.61
N ASP A 75 -1.65 -5.09 11.75
CA ASP A 75 -1.52 -4.54 10.42
C ASP A 75 -2.16 -5.53 9.42
N LEU A 76 -3.37 -5.18 8.96
CA LEU A 76 -4.13 -5.99 8.00
C LEU A 76 -3.50 -5.82 6.61
N ARG A 77 -2.56 -6.72 6.29
CA ARG A 77 -1.72 -6.69 5.09
C ARG A 77 -2.35 -7.38 3.88
N ASP A 78 -3.66 -7.19 3.71
CA ASP A 78 -4.30 -7.50 2.44
C ASP A 78 -3.71 -6.58 1.35
N GLU A 79 -3.68 -7.05 0.13
CA GLU A 79 -3.20 -6.25 -1.02
C GLU A 79 -3.99 -4.95 -1.20
N THR A 80 -5.26 -4.98 -0.81
CA THR A 80 -6.12 -3.81 -0.65
C THR A 80 -7.32 -4.14 0.25
N PHE A 81 -7.22 -3.81 1.52
CA PHE A 81 -8.27 -4.13 2.50
C PHE A 81 -9.60 -3.44 2.18
N THR A 82 -9.56 -2.24 1.61
CA THR A 82 -10.76 -1.41 1.37
C THR A 82 -11.62 -1.86 0.18
N ILE A 83 -11.16 -2.84 -0.60
CA ILE A 83 -11.94 -3.37 -1.74
C ILE A 83 -13.18 -4.15 -1.29
N ARG A 84 -13.19 -4.63 -0.07
CA ARG A 84 -14.29 -5.38 0.50
C ARG A 84 -15.60 -4.61 0.42
N ASP A 85 -16.68 -5.35 0.28
CA ASP A 85 -18.01 -4.73 0.33
C ASP A 85 -18.30 -4.14 1.71
N ILE A 86 -19.28 -3.26 1.77
CA ILE A 86 -19.65 -2.56 2.99
C ILE A 86 -20.25 -3.51 4.04
N ALA A 87 -20.90 -4.59 3.61
CA ALA A 87 -21.51 -5.56 4.52
C ALA A 87 -20.42 -6.31 5.29
N TRP A 88 -19.36 -6.78 4.61
CA TRP A 88 -18.20 -7.42 5.25
C TRP A 88 -17.50 -6.46 6.22
N ILE A 89 -17.25 -5.21 5.82
CA ILE A 89 -16.61 -4.19 6.66
C ILE A 89 -17.45 -3.90 7.91
N ARG A 90 -18.77 -3.81 7.77
CA ARG A 90 -19.68 -3.59 8.89
C ARG A 90 -19.63 -4.76 9.86
N GLU A 91 -19.80 -5.98 9.36
CA GLU A 91 -19.77 -7.19 10.17
C GLU A 91 -18.43 -7.32 10.91
N PHE A 92 -17.31 -7.09 10.21
CA PHE A 92 -15.96 -7.09 10.81
C PHE A 92 -15.86 -6.07 11.94
N SER A 93 -16.26 -4.82 11.67
CA SER A 93 -16.15 -3.73 12.64
C SER A 93 -17.00 -4.02 13.91
N GLU A 94 -18.24 -4.45 13.75
CA GLU A 94 -19.14 -4.80 14.85
C GLU A 94 -18.59 -5.96 15.69
N LYS A 95 -18.13 -7.03 15.02
CA LYS A 95 -17.57 -8.20 15.73
C LYS A 95 -16.22 -7.87 16.39
N TYR A 96 -15.39 -7.03 15.77
CA TYR A 96 -14.12 -6.60 16.35
C TYR A 96 -14.35 -5.79 17.63
N ILE A 97 -15.26 -4.80 17.61
CA ILE A 97 -15.64 -4.05 18.80
C ILE A 97 -16.18 -4.97 19.88
N LYS A 98 -17.13 -5.85 19.53
CA LYS A 98 -17.73 -6.82 20.47
C LYS A 98 -16.72 -7.80 21.05
N SER A 99 -15.65 -8.08 20.34
CA SER A 99 -14.60 -9.01 20.79
C SER A 99 -13.83 -8.52 22.01
N GLY A 100 -13.80 -7.21 22.27
CA GLY A 100 -13.03 -6.60 23.34
C GLY A 100 -11.51 -6.61 23.14
N ILE A 101 -10.99 -6.99 21.95
CA ILE A 101 -9.56 -7.04 21.67
C ILE A 101 -8.89 -5.66 21.89
N GLY A 102 -9.50 -4.57 21.39
CA GLY A 102 -9.06 -3.20 21.64
C GLY A 102 -7.68 -2.81 21.08
N VAL A 103 -7.02 -3.68 20.33
CA VAL A 103 -5.73 -3.42 19.66
C VAL A 103 -5.94 -2.56 18.42
N ARG A 104 -5.06 -1.59 18.17
CA ARG A 104 -5.15 -0.71 17.01
C ARG A 104 -5.10 -1.48 15.69
N LEU A 105 -5.82 -1.01 14.69
CA LEU A 105 -5.81 -1.56 13.34
C LEU A 105 -5.05 -0.64 12.39
N LYS A 106 -4.34 -1.26 11.45
CA LYS A 106 -3.71 -0.63 10.29
C LYS A 106 -4.13 -1.38 9.04
N CYS A 107 -4.24 -0.70 7.90
CA CYS A 107 -4.54 -1.38 6.63
C CYS A 107 -3.98 -0.67 5.41
N LEU A 108 -3.98 -1.40 4.29
CA LEU A 108 -3.68 -0.86 2.96
C LEU A 108 -4.98 -0.56 2.21
N ALA A 109 -4.98 0.54 1.49
CA ALA A 109 -6.12 0.98 0.68
C ALA A 109 -5.71 1.29 -0.75
N GLU A 110 -6.62 0.99 -1.66
CA GLU A 110 -6.52 1.36 -3.06
C GLU A 110 -7.58 2.44 -3.34
N PRO A 111 -7.18 3.60 -3.90
CA PRO A 111 -8.08 4.74 -4.03
C PRO A 111 -9.34 4.48 -4.86
N ALA A 112 -9.27 3.64 -5.93
CA ALA A 112 -10.45 3.35 -6.75
C ALA A 112 -11.55 2.65 -5.95
N SER A 113 -11.18 1.82 -4.96
CA SER A 113 -12.13 1.17 -4.05
C SER A 113 -12.82 2.16 -3.09
N MET A 114 -12.33 3.39 -3.06
CA MET A 114 -12.76 4.46 -2.16
C MET A 114 -13.27 5.70 -2.92
N SER A 115 -13.51 5.61 -4.22
CA SER A 115 -13.93 6.76 -5.03
C SER A 115 -15.43 7.12 -4.92
N GLY A 116 -16.24 6.26 -4.30
CA GLY A 116 -17.65 6.51 -4.04
C GLY A 116 -17.86 7.20 -2.69
N GLU A 117 -18.08 8.52 -2.67
CA GLU A 117 -18.04 9.36 -1.45
C GLU A 117 -18.84 8.80 -0.27
N LYS A 118 -20.11 8.44 -0.46
CA LYS A 118 -20.96 7.96 0.63
C LYS A 118 -20.51 6.61 1.18
N ILE A 119 -20.27 5.64 0.31
CA ILE A 119 -19.85 4.27 0.71
C ILE A 119 -18.46 4.30 1.31
N SER A 120 -17.54 5.06 0.74
CA SER A 120 -16.17 5.21 1.23
C SER A 120 -16.14 5.84 2.63
N ARG A 121 -16.88 6.91 2.83
CA ARG A 121 -16.99 7.57 4.13
C ARG A 121 -17.55 6.61 5.19
N GLU A 122 -18.58 5.83 4.85
CA GLU A 122 -19.16 4.85 5.76
C GLU A 122 -18.17 3.74 6.10
N LYS A 123 -17.47 3.17 5.10
CA LYS A 123 -16.41 2.16 5.36
C LYS A 123 -15.35 2.69 6.33
N ILE A 124 -14.81 3.88 6.07
CA ILE A 124 -13.77 4.47 6.92
C ILE A 124 -14.31 4.76 8.31
N LYS A 125 -15.53 5.27 8.43
CA LYS A 125 -16.16 5.50 9.74
C LYS A 125 -16.26 4.21 10.55
N LEU A 126 -16.77 3.12 9.96
CA LEU A 126 -16.89 1.81 10.62
C LEU A 126 -15.52 1.30 11.08
N LEU A 127 -14.51 1.39 10.24
CA LEU A 127 -13.16 0.94 10.58
C LEU A 127 -12.51 1.81 11.67
N VAL A 128 -12.67 3.14 11.60
CA VAL A 128 -12.15 4.05 12.65
C VAL A 128 -12.85 3.80 13.99
N ASP A 129 -14.16 3.56 13.98
CA ASP A 129 -14.91 3.22 15.19
C ASP A 129 -14.46 1.86 15.76
N ALA A 130 -14.00 0.93 14.91
CA ALA A 130 -13.42 -0.35 15.31
C ALA A 130 -11.94 -0.27 15.74
N GLY A 131 -11.29 0.89 15.64
CA GLY A 131 -9.90 1.08 16.08
C GLY A 131 -8.87 1.21 14.95
N LEU A 132 -9.29 1.48 13.71
CA LEU A 132 -8.35 1.83 12.63
C LEU A 132 -7.70 3.18 12.93
N THR A 133 -6.37 3.17 13.08
CA THR A 133 -5.57 4.37 13.37
C THR A 133 -4.62 4.75 12.24
N ASP A 134 -4.29 3.82 11.37
CA ASP A 134 -3.33 4.06 10.28
C ASP A 134 -3.83 3.43 8.98
N ILE A 135 -3.80 4.21 7.90
CA ILE A 135 -4.14 3.74 6.56
C ILE A 135 -3.07 4.17 5.56
N ILE A 136 -2.63 3.23 4.73
CA ILE A 136 -1.66 3.49 3.66
C ILE A 136 -2.41 3.45 2.33
N VAL A 137 -2.29 4.51 1.55
CA VAL A 137 -3.02 4.69 0.29
C VAL A 137 -2.03 4.81 -0.87
N GLY A 138 -2.10 3.87 -1.79
CA GLY A 138 -1.24 3.88 -2.98
C GLY A 138 -1.70 4.91 -4.02
N ILE A 139 -1.12 6.10 -4.06
CA ILE A 139 -1.31 7.08 -5.14
C ILE A 139 -0.50 6.67 -6.37
N GLN A 140 0.76 6.35 -6.17
CA GLN A 140 1.79 5.95 -7.11
C GLN A 140 2.24 7.07 -8.05
N SER A 141 1.35 7.74 -8.79
CA SER A 141 1.62 8.90 -9.62
C SER A 141 0.41 9.85 -9.63
N GLY A 142 0.68 11.15 -9.76
CA GLY A 142 -0.35 12.17 -10.00
C GLY A 142 -0.69 12.33 -11.47
N SER A 143 0.06 11.70 -12.37
CA SER A 143 -0.22 11.73 -13.81
C SER A 143 -1.19 10.63 -14.21
N ASP A 144 -2.34 11.02 -14.80
CA ASP A 144 -3.32 10.08 -15.32
C ASP A 144 -2.74 9.23 -16.44
N ARG A 145 -1.82 9.80 -17.26
CA ARG A 145 -1.09 9.07 -18.29
C ARG A 145 -0.23 7.95 -17.68
N VAL A 146 0.57 8.27 -16.68
CA VAL A 146 1.44 7.28 -16.02
C VAL A 146 0.61 6.20 -15.35
N ASN A 147 -0.43 6.56 -14.62
CA ASN A 147 -1.31 5.58 -14.00
C ASN A 147 -1.94 4.64 -15.04
N ARG A 148 -2.46 5.18 -16.15
CA ARG A 148 -3.15 4.37 -17.15
C ARG A 148 -2.19 3.59 -18.06
N GLU A 149 -1.22 4.27 -18.69
CA GLU A 149 -0.43 3.71 -19.79
C GLU A 149 0.84 2.98 -19.32
N ILE A 150 1.36 3.37 -18.16
CA ILE A 150 2.58 2.76 -17.61
C ILE A 150 2.23 1.76 -16.50
N TYR A 151 1.41 2.18 -15.54
CA TYR A 151 1.11 1.36 -14.37
C TYR A 151 -0.11 0.46 -14.53
N ASN A 152 -0.88 0.61 -15.62
CA ASN A 152 -2.14 -0.12 -15.85
C ASN A 152 -3.11 0.01 -14.64
N ARG A 153 -3.23 1.24 -14.13
CA ARG A 153 -4.13 1.62 -13.05
C ARG A 153 -5.16 2.60 -13.56
N PHE A 154 -6.43 2.26 -13.40
CA PHE A 154 -7.55 3.05 -13.91
C PHE A 154 -8.11 3.95 -12.81
N ILE A 155 -7.27 4.87 -12.34
CA ILE A 155 -7.65 5.90 -11.38
C ILE A 155 -7.22 7.26 -11.89
N THR A 156 -8.05 8.28 -11.64
CA THR A 156 -7.79 9.66 -12.04
C THR A 156 -7.35 10.52 -10.86
N LYS A 157 -6.69 11.64 -11.15
CA LYS A 157 -6.33 12.66 -10.15
C LYS A 157 -7.54 13.11 -9.33
N ASP A 158 -8.69 13.32 -9.96
CA ASP A 158 -9.93 13.72 -9.28
C ASP A 158 -10.40 12.67 -8.25
N GLN A 159 -10.35 11.39 -8.62
CA GLN A 159 -10.68 10.30 -7.69
C GLN A 159 -9.70 10.23 -6.51
N LEU A 160 -8.40 10.45 -6.77
CA LEU A 160 -7.37 10.51 -5.72
C LEU A 160 -7.65 11.64 -4.72
N LEU A 161 -7.98 12.83 -5.23
CA LEU A 161 -8.30 13.99 -4.38
C LEU A 161 -9.60 13.80 -3.59
N LYS A 162 -10.64 13.18 -4.19
CA LYS A 162 -11.87 12.82 -3.48
C LYS A 162 -11.59 11.86 -2.33
N THR A 163 -10.81 10.82 -2.59
CA THR A 163 -10.36 9.89 -1.55
C THR A 163 -9.61 10.61 -0.43
N ALA A 164 -8.66 11.48 -0.79
CA ALA A 164 -7.89 12.24 0.19
C ALA A 164 -8.77 13.16 1.06
N LYS A 165 -9.74 13.84 0.45
CA LYS A 165 -10.71 14.68 1.19
C LYS A 165 -11.55 13.86 2.17
N THR A 166 -12.05 12.69 1.74
CA THR A 166 -12.83 11.80 2.60
C THR A 166 -12.00 11.31 3.79
N LEU A 167 -10.75 10.91 3.56
CA LEU A 167 -9.86 10.47 4.66
C LEU A 167 -9.52 11.61 5.61
N ASN A 168 -9.34 12.83 5.10
CA ASN A 168 -9.03 14.01 5.92
C ASN A 168 -10.15 14.40 6.90
N GLU A 169 -11.40 13.99 6.64
CA GLU A 169 -12.48 14.18 7.60
C GLU A 169 -12.25 13.48 8.94
N PHE A 170 -11.46 12.41 8.91
CA PHE A 170 -11.10 11.62 10.09
C PHE A 170 -9.76 12.03 10.72
N LYS A 171 -9.19 13.17 10.31
CA LYS A 171 -7.96 13.72 10.92
C LYS A 171 -8.11 13.83 12.44
N GLY A 172 -7.06 13.47 13.17
CA GLY A 172 -7.07 13.39 14.63
C GLY A 172 -7.41 12.01 15.18
N LYS A 173 -8.05 11.12 14.39
CA LYS A 173 -8.25 9.72 14.71
C LYS A 173 -7.49 8.79 13.77
N LEU A 174 -7.33 9.20 12.51
CA LEU A 174 -6.72 8.42 11.45
C LEU A 174 -5.45 9.11 10.93
N THR A 175 -4.35 8.40 10.95
CA THR A 175 -3.10 8.77 10.29
C THR A 175 -3.12 8.22 8.86
N VAL A 176 -2.98 9.10 7.88
CA VAL A 176 -2.96 8.71 6.47
C VAL A 176 -1.54 8.81 5.94
N MET A 177 -1.06 7.73 5.31
CA MET A 177 0.18 7.71 4.55
C MET A 177 -0.13 7.51 3.07
N TYR A 178 0.41 8.37 2.23
CA TYR A 178 0.32 8.23 0.77
C TYR A 178 1.63 7.71 0.21
N ASP A 179 1.54 6.64 -0.59
CA ASP A 179 2.70 6.08 -1.30
C ASP A 179 2.74 6.61 -2.73
N ILE A 180 3.90 7.11 -3.14
CA ILE A 180 4.21 7.45 -4.54
C ILE A 180 5.43 6.67 -5.01
N ILE A 181 5.46 6.41 -6.33
CA ILE A 181 6.60 5.80 -7.03
C ILE A 181 7.31 6.90 -7.81
N THR A 182 8.62 6.99 -7.64
CA THR A 182 9.49 7.96 -8.29
C THR A 182 10.60 7.26 -9.07
N CYS A 183 11.44 8.02 -9.76
CA CYS A 183 12.53 7.49 -10.58
C CYS A 183 12.06 6.52 -11.68
N ASN A 184 10.86 6.69 -12.18
CA ASN A 184 10.31 5.92 -13.28
C ASN A 184 10.88 6.44 -14.62
N PRO A 185 11.62 5.63 -15.39
CA PRO A 185 12.21 6.08 -16.67
C PRO A 185 11.18 6.43 -17.75
N TYR A 186 9.94 6.00 -17.60
CA TYR A 186 8.84 6.30 -18.52
C TYR A 186 8.13 7.62 -18.23
N GLU A 187 8.44 8.27 -17.11
CA GLU A 187 7.95 9.60 -16.78
C GLU A 187 8.72 10.69 -17.52
N ASN A 188 8.00 11.68 -18.00
CA ASN A 188 8.58 12.96 -18.43
C ASN A 188 8.48 14.01 -17.30
N ALA A 189 8.96 15.23 -17.55
CA ALA A 189 8.95 16.30 -16.55
C ALA A 189 7.53 16.70 -16.14
N GLU A 190 6.58 16.69 -17.06
CA GLU A 190 5.19 17.07 -16.83
C GLU A 190 4.50 16.07 -15.91
N ASP A 191 4.69 14.77 -16.11
CA ASP A 191 4.16 13.71 -15.24
C ASP A 191 4.58 13.88 -13.78
N ILE A 192 5.88 14.21 -13.59
CA ILE A 192 6.42 14.42 -12.24
C ILE A 192 5.83 15.69 -11.62
N LEU A 193 5.68 16.76 -12.41
CA LEU A 193 5.05 18.01 -11.97
C LEU A 193 3.57 17.79 -11.61
N GLU A 194 2.84 16.96 -12.35
CA GLU A 194 1.47 16.58 -12.02
C GLU A 194 1.41 15.84 -10.67
N THR A 195 2.39 14.98 -10.40
CA THR A 195 2.50 14.28 -9.11
C THR A 195 2.79 15.27 -7.98
N ILE A 196 3.72 16.22 -8.18
CA ILE A 196 4.02 17.28 -7.20
C ILE A 196 2.75 18.12 -6.93
N LYS A 197 2.07 18.57 -7.98
CA LYS A 197 0.82 19.35 -7.87
C LYS A 197 -0.26 18.59 -7.10
N LEU A 198 -0.45 17.29 -7.41
CA LEU A 198 -1.40 16.46 -6.68
C LEU A 198 -1.07 16.41 -5.19
N VAL A 199 0.19 16.17 -4.81
CA VAL A 199 0.60 16.10 -3.41
C VAL A 199 0.36 17.43 -2.68
N LEU A 200 0.58 18.58 -3.35
CA LEU A 200 0.29 19.91 -2.79
C LEU A 200 -1.21 20.18 -2.62
N GLU A 201 -2.08 19.55 -3.42
CA GLU A 201 -3.54 19.67 -3.33
C GLU A 201 -4.14 18.72 -2.26
N VAL A 202 -3.40 17.69 -1.81
CA VAL A 202 -3.87 16.77 -0.75
C VAL A 202 -4.01 17.52 0.57
N PRO A 203 -5.19 17.47 1.23
CA PRO A 203 -5.39 18.18 2.48
C PRO A 203 -4.58 17.58 3.63
N PRO A 204 -3.73 18.40 4.32
CA PRO A 204 -2.96 17.93 5.47
C PRO A 204 -3.85 17.76 6.72
N PRO A 205 -3.44 16.98 7.75
CA PRO A 205 -2.14 16.32 7.86
C PRO A 205 -2.09 14.95 7.18
N PHE A 206 -0.94 14.57 6.64
CA PHE A 206 -0.68 13.24 6.11
C PHE A 206 0.83 12.94 6.15
N TYR A 207 1.21 11.69 5.88
CA TYR A 207 2.59 11.30 5.63
C TYR A 207 2.77 10.96 4.15
N LEU A 208 3.87 11.40 3.55
CA LEU A 208 4.25 11.03 2.20
C LEU A 208 5.39 10.02 2.25
N SER A 209 5.14 8.85 1.69
CA SER A 209 6.15 7.81 1.43
C SER A 209 6.55 7.87 -0.04
N VAL A 210 7.84 8.00 -0.30
CA VAL A 210 8.40 8.11 -1.65
C VAL A 210 9.28 6.90 -1.90
N ASN A 211 8.90 6.09 -2.88
CA ASN A 211 9.56 4.84 -3.21
C ASN A 211 10.10 4.88 -4.63
N ASN A 212 11.32 4.41 -4.84
CA ASN A 212 11.84 4.27 -6.19
C ASN A 212 11.16 3.10 -6.90
N LEU A 213 10.92 3.24 -8.22
CA LEU A 213 10.42 2.14 -9.03
C LEU A 213 11.41 0.96 -8.99
N ILE A 214 10.88 -0.22 -8.71
CA ILE A 214 11.62 -1.48 -8.74
C ILE A 214 10.99 -2.37 -9.81
N TYR A 215 11.82 -2.96 -10.65
CA TYR A 215 11.39 -3.92 -11.67
C TYR A 215 11.44 -5.34 -11.07
N PHE A 216 10.28 -5.90 -10.79
CA PHE A 216 10.19 -7.30 -10.37
C PHE A 216 10.13 -8.19 -11.60
N GLU A 217 11.04 -9.16 -11.67
CA GLU A 217 11.09 -10.15 -12.74
C GLU A 217 9.72 -10.81 -12.98
N GLY A 218 9.36 -11.01 -14.24
CA GLY A 218 8.09 -11.60 -14.64
C GLY A 218 6.90 -10.64 -14.66
N THR A 219 7.03 -9.40 -14.16
CA THR A 219 5.95 -8.40 -14.24
C THR A 219 5.85 -7.81 -15.67
N PRO A 220 4.66 -7.31 -16.07
CA PRO A 220 4.51 -6.66 -17.37
C PRO A 220 5.47 -5.48 -17.58
N LEU A 221 5.68 -4.66 -16.55
CA LEU A 221 6.57 -3.50 -16.64
C LEU A 221 8.05 -3.91 -16.75
N TYR A 222 8.44 -5.01 -16.08
CA TYR A 222 9.78 -5.59 -16.25
C TYR A 222 10.02 -6.04 -17.68
N ARG A 223 9.08 -6.82 -18.26
CA ARG A 223 9.18 -7.27 -19.65
C ARG A 223 9.28 -6.11 -20.64
N ARG A 224 8.48 -5.06 -20.41
CA ARG A 224 8.55 -3.82 -21.21
C ARG A 224 9.92 -3.15 -21.08
N ALA A 225 10.45 -3.04 -19.86
CA ALA A 225 11.73 -2.40 -19.60
C ALA A 225 12.92 -3.16 -20.25
N LEU A 226 12.84 -4.51 -20.32
CA LEU A 226 13.80 -5.31 -21.10
C LEU A 226 13.69 -5.05 -22.58
N ALA A 227 12.49 -5.05 -23.15
CA ALA A 227 12.26 -4.80 -24.56
C ALA A 227 12.72 -3.40 -24.99
N ASP A 228 12.54 -2.40 -24.13
CA ASP A 228 12.94 -1.01 -24.37
C ASP A 228 14.43 -0.75 -24.03
N GLY A 229 15.19 -1.77 -23.59
CA GLY A 229 16.61 -1.67 -23.26
C GLY A 229 16.92 -0.82 -22.02
N ILE A 230 15.94 -0.58 -21.17
CA ILE A 230 16.10 0.13 -19.87
C ILE A 230 16.82 -0.77 -18.88
N ILE A 231 16.47 -2.04 -18.87
CA ILE A 231 17.14 -3.12 -18.12
C ILE A 231 17.89 -3.96 -19.18
N LYS A 232 19.14 -4.26 -18.95
CA LYS A 232 19.98 -4.95 -19.95
C LYS A 232 20.16 -6.44 -19.67
N GLN A 233 20.10 -6.90 -18.42
CA GLN A 233 20.29 -8.30 -18.01
C GLN A 233 19.54 -8.62 -16.71
N GLU A 234 19.34 -9.89 -16.45
CA GLU A 234 18.85 -10.39 -15.15
C GLU A 234 19.75 -9.96 -13.97
N SER A 235 21.06 -9.75 -14.21
CA SER A 235 22.00 -9.22 -13.23
C SER A 235 21.63 -7.80 -12.73
N ASP A 236 21.02 -6.97 -13.57
CA ASP A 236 20.57 -5.65 -13.16
C ASP A 236 19.42 -5.74 -12.14
N THR A 237 18.69 -6.84 -12.18
CA THR A 237 17.62 -7.14 -11.20
C THR A 237 18.12 -7.90 -10.00
N ALA A 238 19.17 -8.72 -10.12
CA ALA A 238 19.77 -9.41 -8.99
C ALA A 238 20.45 -8.44 -8.01
N GLU A 239 21.12 -7.38 -8.52
CA GLU A 239 21.55 -6.25 -7.67
C GLU A 239 20.37 -5.50 -7.05
N MET A 240 19.21 -5.50 -7.69
CA MET A 240 17.97 -5.00 -7.14
C MET A 240 17.37 -5.94 -6.09
N LEU A 241 17.75 -7.19 -5.98
CA LEU A 241 17.14 -8.17 -5.07
C LEU A 241 17.64 -8.09 -3.62
N ASN A 242 18.71 -7.39 -3.31
CA ASN A 242 19.12 -7.07 -1.94
C ASN A 242 18.26 -5.93 -1.38
N TYR A 243 17.15 -6.26 -0.74
CA TYR A 243 16.09 -5.33 -0.32
C TYR A 243 16.58 -4.15 0.54
N TRP A 244 17.63 -4.30 1.33
CA TRP A 244 18.18 -3.26 2.21
C TRP A 244 19.19 -2.33 1.54
N ASP A 245 19.94 -2.79 0.53
CA ASP A 245 20.89 -1.97 -0.24
C ASP A 245 20.21 -1.13 -1.33
N ARG A 246 18.96 -1.47 -1.67
CA ARG A 246 18.20 -0.89 -2.78
C ARG A 246 17.87 0.59 -2.65
N TRP A 247 17.72 1.06 -1.42
CA TRP A 247 17.42 2.46 -1.15
C TRP A 247 18.54 3.41 -1.58
N GLN A 248 19.76 2.90 -1.72
CA GLN A 248 20.96 3.72 -1.96
C GLN A 248 21.55 3.58 -3.38
N HIS A 249 21.25 2.50 -4.14
CA HIS A 249 22.07 2.14 -5.29
C HIS A 249 21.35 1.92 -6.63
N ILE A 250 20.10 2.38 -6.81
CA ILE A 250 19.49 2.31 -8.14
C ILE A 250 20.23 3.26 -9.11
N LYS A 251 21.18 2.72 -9.84
CA LYS A 251 21.93 3.41 -10.91
C LYS A 251 21.13 3.57 -12.22
N LEU A 252 19.80 3.60 -12.15
CA LEU A 252 19.02 3.99 -13.32
C LEU A 252 19.39 5.42 -13.68
N LYS A 253 19.70 5.68 -14.97
CA LYS A 253 19.87 7.05 -15.46
C LYS A 253 18.59 7.81 -15.13
N LYS A 254 18.63 8.60 -14.07
CA LYS A 254 17.47 9.36 -13.59
C LYS A 254 17.13 10.41 -14.63
N LYS A 255 16.00 10.23 -15.32
CA LYS A 255 15.40 11.34 -16.04
C LYS A 255 14.92 12.37 -15.02
N ASN A 256 15.08 13.65 -15.32
CA ASN A 256 14.61 14.75 -14.48
C ASN A 256 15.09 14.65 -13.01
N PRO A 257 16.41 14.61 -12.75
CA PRO A 257 16.93 14.36 -11.40
C PRO A 257 16.49 15.44 -10.41
N TYR A 258 16.34 16.69 -10.85
CA TYR A 258 15.88 17.79 -10.01
C TYR A 258 14.45 17.59 -9.52
N LEU A 259 13.51 17.25 -10.40
CA LEU A 259 12.10 17.02 -10.01
C LEU A 259 11.95 15.79 -9.11
N ASN A 260 12.69 14.73 -9.38
CA ASN A 260 12.72 13.56 -8.50
C ASN A 260 13.33 13.90 -7.12
N LEU A 261 14.31 14.80 -7.05
CA LEU A 261 14.83 15.31 -5.79
C LEU A 261 13.77 16.09 -5.04
N LEU A 262 13.02 16.97 -5.70
CA LEU A 262 11.92 17.72 -5.07
C LEU A 262 10.88 16.77 -4.46
N LEU A 263 10.43 15.74 -5.18
CA LEU A 263 9.53 14.72 -4.62
C LEU A 263 10.10 14.04 -3.38
N ASN A 264 11.40 13.70 -3.41
CA ASN A 264 12.05 13.09 -2.25
C ASN A 264 12.15 14.04 -1.05
N LEU A 265 12.31 15.35 -1.27
CA LEU A 265 12.32 16.37 -0.21
C LEU A 265 10.93 16.56 0.43
N MET A 266 9.84 16.21 -0.29
CA MET A 266 8.48 16.24 0.24
C MET A 266 8.18 15.03 1.15
N ARG A 267 9.06 14.05 1.22
CA ARG A 267 8.91 12.85 2.05
C ARG A 267 8.73 13.22 3.52
N GLY A 268 7.84 12.48 4.19
CA GLY A 268 7.59 12.61 5.62
C GLY A 268 6.26 13.28 5.94
N PRO A 269 6.12 13.86 7.14
CA PRO A 269 4.88 14.46 7.58
C PRO A 269 4.63 15.79 6.86
N ALA A 270 3.45 15.90 6.23
CA ALA A 270 2.92 17.15 5.71
C ALA A 270 1.97 17.76 6.74
N THR A 271 2.30 18.93 7.20
CA THR A 271 1.49 19.73 8.13
C THR A 271 1.18 21.08 7.49
N LYS A 272 0.19 21.81 8.02
CA LYS A 272 -0.20 23.15 7.51
C LYS A 272 0.98 24.12 7.34
N ASN A 273 2.08 23.89 8.04
CA ASN A 273 3.25 24.81 8.06
C ASN A 273 4.44 24.27 7.23
N ARG A 274 4.29 23.18 6.49
CA ARG A 274 5.39 22.54 5.72
C ARG A 274 5.12 22.40 4.23
N LEU A 275 3.97 22.77 3.77
CA LEU A 275 3.59 22.90 2.36
C LEU A 275 3.39 24.38 2.05
#